data_82a591e8c3b846684526aef3a2d8485f
#
_entry.id   82a591e8c3b846684526aef3a2d8485f
#
_cell.length_a   1.000
_cell.length_b   1.000
_cell.length_c   1.000
_cell.angle_alpha   90.00
_cell.angle_beta   90.00
_cell.angle_gamma   90.00
#
_symmetry.space_group_name_H-M   'P 1'
#
loop_
_entity.id
_entity.type
_entity.pdbx_description
1 polymer ?
#
loop_
_entity_poly.entity_id
_entity_poly.type
_entity_poly.pdbx_seq_one_letter_code
_entity_poly.pdbx_strand_id
1 'polypeptide(L)'
;MNIVDSSGWLEFFASGPNASTFAQPIQDVKHLLVPVITLTEVFKRVLQQKDEPSALQAAGHMLQGQVIPLSSELAIEAGRLGYRLKIPLADSLILATARRYDATLWTQDEDFKSLAGVRYIPKR
;
A
#
# COMPACT_ATOMS: atom_id res chain seq x y z
N MET A 1 1.66 -13.43 -3.86
CA MET A 1 2.12 -12.03 -3.99
C MET A 1 1.51 -11.18 -2.89
N ASN A 2 2.21 -10.15 -2.46
CA ASN A 2 1.77 -9.27 -1.39
C ASN A 2 1.82 -7.81 -1.84
N ILE A 3 0.88 -7.02 -1.33
CA ILE A 3 0.88 -5.57 -1.42
C ILE A 3 0.77 -5.04 0.00
N VAL A 4 1.53 -3.99 0.31
CA VAL A 4 1.40 -3.25 1.57
C VAL A 4 0.84 -1.89 1.21
N ASP A 5 -0.25 -1.47 1.87
CA ASP A 5 -0.80 -0.16 1.61
C ASP A 5 0.05 0.93 2.26
N SER A 6 -0.32 2.18 2.02
CA SER A 6 0.45 3.32 2.52
C SER A 6 0.56 3.33 4.05
N SER A 7 -0.50 2.91 4.75
CA SER A 7 -0.47 2.87 6.22
C SER A 7 0.56 1.88 6.75
N GLY A 8 0.70 0.73 6.09
CA GLY A 8 1.67 -0.29 6.47
C GLY A 8 3.11 0.15 6.21
N TRP A 9 3.36 0.78 5.06
CA TRP A 9 4.68 1.32 4.74
C TRP A 9 5.10 2.39 5.75
N LEU A 10 4.18 3.31 6.09
CA LEU A 10 4.47 4.38 7.03
C LEU A 10 4.74 3.83 8.44
N GLU A 11 4.00 2.82 8.85
CA GLU A 11 4.23 2.14 10.13
C GLU A 11 5.62 1.49 10.15
N PHE A 12 5.99 0.83 9.07
CA PHE A 12 7.29 0.20 8.93
C PHE A 12 8.42 1.24 9.03
N PHE A 13 8.33 2.33 8.28
CA PHE A 13 9.37 3.38 8.28
C PHE A 13 9.45 4.11 9.62
N ALA A 14 8.34 4.24 10.33
CA ALA A 14 8.30 4.90 11.64
C ALA A 14 8.73 3.99 12.80
N SER A 15 9.04 2.72 12.52
CA SER A 15 9.34 1.72 13.55
C SER A 15 8.23 1.61 14.59
N GLY A 16 6.98 1.72 14.14
CA GLY A 16 5.82 1.68 15.01
C GLY A 16 5.56 0.29 15.57
N PRO A 17 4.54 0.14 16.43
CA PRO A 17 4.23 -1.13 17.10
C PRO A 17 3.98 -2.31 16.15
N ASN A 18 3.47 -2.07 14.94
CA ASN A 18 3.20 -3.10 13.94
C ASN A 18 4.31 -3.21 12.89
N ALA A 19 5.44 -2.51 13.03
CA ALA A 19 6.49 -2.49 12.03
C ALA A 19 7.03 -3.89 11.71
N SER A 20 7.22 -4.73 12.72
CA SER A 20 7.72 -6.09 12.52
C SER A 20 6.75 -6.96 11.71
N THR A 21 5.45 -6.72 11.87
CA THR A 21 4.43 -7.45 11.11
C THR A 21 4.50 -7.05 9.63
N PHE A 22 4.55 -5.76 9.33
CA PHE A 22 4.65 -5.28 7.96
C PHE A 22 6.01 -5.59 7.32
N ALA A 23 7.06 -5.75 8.12
CA ALA A 23 8.37 -6.18 7.61
C ALA A 23 8.30 -7.53 6.88
N GLN A 24 7.38 -8.41 7.27
CA GLN A 24 7.26 -9.72 6.65
C GLN A 24 7.04 -9.64 5.13
N PRO A 25 5.98 -8.99 4.63
CA PRO A 25 5.81 -8.86 3.18
C PRO A 25 6.81 -7.88 2.54
N ILE A 26 7.24 -6.84 3.25
CA ILE A 26 8.17 -5.85 2.70
C ILE A 26 9.54 -6.46 2.41
N GLN A 27 10.04 -7.33 3.28
CA GLN A 27 11.34 -7.96 3.12
C GLN A 27 11.33 -9.12 2.13
N ASP A 28 10.16 -9.65 1.83
CA ASP A 28 9.97 -10.69 0.82
C ASP A 28 9.84 -10.04 -0.57
N VAL A 29 10.93 -9.45 -1.03
CA VAL A 29 10.98 -8.59 -2.20
C VAL A 29 10.51 -9.29 -3.48
N LYS A 30 10.79 -10.59 -3.60
CA LYS A 30 10.39 -11.36 -4.78
C LYS A 30 8.87 -11.46 -4.95
N HIS A 31 8.12 -11.33 -3.87
CA HIS A 31 6.67 -11.45 -3.85
C HIS A 31 5.98 -10.14 -3.50
N LEU A 32 6.69 -9.02 -3.58
CA LEU A 32 6.19 -7.71 -3.21
C LEU A 32 5.83 -6.90 -4.44
N LEU A 33 4.56 -6.53 -4.54
CA LEU A 33 4.05 -5.61 -5.55
C LEU A 33 3.82 -4.24 -4.91
N VAL A 34 4.17 -3.19 -5.64
CA VAL A 34 4.06 -1.81 -5.16
C VAL A 34 3.21 -1.02 -6.15
N PRO A 35 1.91 -0.84 -5.87
CA PRO A 35 1.09 0.03 -6.72
C PRO A 35 1.68 1.44 -6.73
N VAL A 36 1.79 2.03 -7.92
CA VAL A 36 2.46 3.32 -8.07
C VAL A 36 1.87 4.41 -7.17
N ILE A 37 0.54 4.34 -6.90
CA ILE A 37 -0.12 5.31 -6.02
C ILE A 37 0.46 5.30 -4.58
N THR A 38 0.91 4.14 -4.10
CA THR A 38 1.49 4.07 -2.76
C THR A 38 2.80 4.84 -2.67
N LEU A 39 3.58 4.89 -3.76
CA LEU A 39 4.80 5.71 -3.81
C LEU A 39 4.46 7.19 -3.58
N THR A 40 3.43 7.68 -4.24
CA THR A 40 2.99 9.08 -4.09
C THR A 40 2.58 9.37 -2.65
N GLU A 41 1.74 8.50 -2.08
CA GLU A 41 1.22 8.73 -0.73
C GLU A 41 2.31 8.68 0.33
N VAL A 42 3.18 7.68 0.25
CA VAL A 42 4.26 7.52 1.23
C VAL A 42 5.29 8.65 1.08
N PHE A 43 5.71 8.95 -0.15
CA PHE A 43 6.66 10.03 -0.40
C PHE A 43 6.13 11.36 0.16
N LYS A 44 4.89 11.70 -0.18
CA LYS A 44 4.26 12.94 0.28
C LYS A 44 4.19 13.01 1.80
N ARG A 45 3.82 11.91 2.46
CA ARG A 45 3.66 11.88 3.90
C ARG A 45 5.00 12.03 4.63
N VAL A 46 6.04 11.34 4.16
CA VAL A 46 7.38 11.45 4.75
C VAL A 46 7.92 12.86 4.52
N LEU A 47 7.69 13.43 3.35
CA LEU A 47 8.09 14.81 3.04
C LEU A 47 7.43 15.79 4.00
N GLN A 48 6.14 15.62 4.29
CA GLN A 48 5.40 16.45 5.24
C GLN A 48 5.90 16.33 6.67
N GLN A 49 6.27 15.13 7.08
CA GLN A 49 6.63 14.84 8.48
C GLN A 49 8.10 15.05 8.76
N LYS A 50 8.96 14.94 7.75
CA LYS A 50 10.41 15.03 7.90
C LYS A 50 11.02 15.95 6.85
N ASP A 51 11.61 15.39 5.80
CA ASP A 51 12.34 16.11 4.76
C ASP A 51 12.40 15.29 3.47
N GLU A 52 12.93 15.91 2.41
CA GLU A 52 13.05 15.25 1.11
C GLU A 52 14.05 14.09 1.11
N PRO A 53 15.25 14.22 1.72
CA PRO A 53 16.16 13.07 1.77
C PRO A 53 15.52 11.82 2.39
N SER A 54 14.75 11.99 3.48
CA SER A 54 14.04 10.86 4.11
C SER A 54 12.99 10.30 3.19
N ALA A 55 12.24 11.16 2.48
CA ALA A 55 11.22 10.72 1.52
C ALA A 55 11.85 9.94 0.36
N LEU A 56 13.00 10.39 -0.15
CA LEU A 56 13.73 9.69 -1.21
C LEU A 56 14.25 8.32 -0.75
N GLN A 57 14.73 8.22 0.49
CA GLN A 57 15.14 6.93 1.05
C GLN A 57 13.97 5.96 1.15
N ALA A 58 12.82 6.44 1.60
CA ALA A 58 11.61 5.63 1.67
C ALA A 58 11.21 5.13 0.28
N ALA A 59 11.18 6.02 -0.71
CA ALA A 59 10.87 5.66 -2.09
C ALA A 59 11.86 4.63 -2.63
N GLY A 60 13.15 4.81 -2.38
CA GLY A 60 14.20 3.86 -2.79
C GLY A 60 13.98 2.47 -2.22
N HIS A 61 13.55 2.40 -0.97
CA HIS A 61 13.21 1.11 -0.35
C HIS A 61 12.02 0.45 -1.05
N MET A 62 10.98 1.23 -1.32
CA MET A 62 9.77 0.72 -1.98
C MET A 62 10.06 0.23 -3.40
N LEU A 63 10.97 0.89 -4.10
CA LEU A 63 11.34 0.52 -5.47
C LEU A 63 12.07 -0.82 -5.58
N GLN A 64 12.44 -1.45 -4.48
CA GLN A 64 12.99 -2.80 -4.50
C GLN A 64 11.93 -3.85 -4.87
N GLY A 65 10.65 -3.58 -4.60
CA GLY A 65 9.56 -4.42 -5.06
C GLY A 65 9.23 -4.15 -6.52
N GLN A 66 8.26 -4.88 -7.04
CA GLN A 66 7.79 -4.66 -8.41
C GLN A 66 6.74 -3.55 -8.43
N VAL A 67 7.07 -2.42 -9.02
CA VAL A 67 6.13 -1.29 -9.15
C VAL A 67 5.09 -1.62 -10.23
N ILE A 68 3.83 -1.47 -9.87
CA ILE A 68 2.70 -1.69 -10.78
C ILE A 68 2.15 -0.33 -11.20
N PRO A 69 2.26 0.02 -12.50
CA PRO A 69 1.72 1.29 -12.98
C PRO A 69 0.20 1.29 -12.98
N LEU A 70 -0.37 2.49 -12.92
CA LEU A 70 -1.81 2.67 -13.03
C LEU A 70 -2.19 2.72 -14.51
N SER A 71 -2.79 1.63 -15.00
CA SER A 71 -3.32 1.57 -16.36
C SER A 71 -4.74 2.12 -16.42
N SER A 72 -5.22 2.40 -17.64
CA SER A 72 -6.63 2.79 -17.84
C SER A 72 -7.59 1.71 -17.33
N GLU A 73 -7.25 0.44 -17.55
CA GLU A 73 -8.06 -0.67 -17.09
C GLU A 73 -8.16 -0.70 -15.56
N LEU A 74 -7.03 -0.55 -14.87
CA LEU A 74 -7.01 -0.51 -13.41
C LEU A 74 -7.76 0.72 -12.88
N ALA A 75 -7.64 1.86 -13.55
CA ALA A 75 -8.35 3.07 -13.15
C ALA A 75 -9.87 2.88 -13.20
N ILE A 76 -10.37 2.26 -14.26
CA ILE A 76 -11.81 1.98 -14.40
C ILE A 76 -12.26 0.94 -13.38
N GLU A 77 -11.50 -0.13 -13.19
CA GLU A 77 -11.78 -1.14 -12.18
C GLU A 77 -11.85 -0.54 -10.77
N ALA A 78 -10.89 0.33 -10.45
CA ALA A 78 -10.85 1.01 -9.17
C ALA A 78 -12.06 1.92 -8.97
N GLY A 79 -12.48 2.63 -10.02
CA GLY A 79 -13.68 3.47 -9.97
C GLY A 79 -14.93 2.65 -9.66
N ARG A 80 -15.08 1.51 -10.33
CA ARG A 80 -16.20 0.60 -10.10
C ARG A 80 -16.19 0.04 -8.68
N LEU A 81 -15.02 -0.37 -8.22
CA LEU A 81 -14.84 -0.96 -6.90
C LEU A 81 -15.08 0.05 -5.79
N GLY A 82 -14.52 1.26 -5.94
CA GLY A 82 -14.71 2.33 -4.98
C GLY A 82 -16.16 2.76 -4.85
N TYR A 83 -16.88 2.79 -5.96
CA TYR A 83 -18.31 3.08 -5.97
C TYR A 83 -19.10 2.05 -5.19
N ARG A 84 -18.85 0.75 -5.46
CA ARG A 84 -19.56 -0.35 -4.79
C ARG A 84 -19.26 -0.45 -3.31
N LEU A 85 -17.99 -0.32 -2.93
CA LEU A 85 -17.54 -0.51 -1.55
C LEU A 85 -17.54 0.79 -0.74
N LYS A 86 -17.73 1.93 -1.40
CA LYS A 86 -17.74 3.26 -0.77
C LYS A 86 -16.44 3.53 0.00
N ILE A 87 -15.32 3.24 -0.64
CA ILE A 87 -13.99 3.49 -0.08
C ILE A 87 -13.30 4.65 -0.79
N PRO A 88 -12.32 5.32 -0.13
CA PRO A 88 -11.60 6.45 -0.72
C PRO A 88 -10.90 6.11 -2.03
N LEU A 89 -10.60 7.13 -2.83
CA LEU A 89 -10.00 6.97 -4.15
C LEU A 89 -8.69 6.17 -4.12
N ALA A 90 -7.74 6.59 -3.31
CA ALA A 90 -6.45 5.91 -3.25
C ALA A 90 -6.61 4.45 -2.81
N ASP A 91 -7.46 4.20 -1.82
CA ASP A 91 -7.73 2.84 -1.32
C ASP A 91 -8.34 1.96 -2.41
N SER A 92 -9.23 2.52 -3.24
CA SER A 92 -9.83 1.75 -4.33
C SER A 92 -8.80 1.38 -5.41
N LEU A 93 -7.84 2.26 -5.67
CA LEU A 93 -6.75 1.97 -6.61
C LEU A 93 -5.83 0.86 -6.09
N ILE A 94 -5.51 0.90 -4.80
CA ILE A 94 -4.67 -0.12 -4.16
C ILE A 94 -5.38 -1.48 -4.15
N LEU A 95 -6.66 -1.50 -3.75
CA LEU A 95 -7.43 -2.73 -3.68
C LEU A 95 -7.66 -3.34 -5.07
N ALA A 96 -7.95 -2.53 -6.07
CA ALA A 96 -8.12 -2.99 -7.45
C ALA A 96 -6.83 -3.66 -7.96
N THR A 97 -5.68 -3.06 -7.64
CA THR A 97 -4.38 -3.64 -8.01
C THR A 97 -4.18 -4.99 -7.32
N ALA A 98 -4.46 -5.07 -6.04
CA ALA A 98 -4.33 -6.33 -5.29
C ALA A 98 -5.19 -7.43 -5.89
N ARG A 99 -6.44 -7.14 -6.23
CA ARG A 99 -7.36 -8.12 -6.80
C ARG A 99 -6.96 -8.55 -8.19
N ARG A 100 -6.46 -7.62 -9.00
CA ARG A 100 -6.02 -7.95 -10.36
C ARG A 100 -4.85 -8.93 -10.36
N TYR A 101 -3.95 -8.80 -9.40
CA TYR A 101 -2.76 -9.67 -9.29
C TYR A 101 -2.93 -10.82 -8.31
N ASP A 102 -4.14 -10.99 -7.79
CA ASP A 102 -4.44 -12.01 -6.78
C ASP A 102 -3.45 -11.93 -5.61
N ALA A 103 -3.15 -10.72 -5.18
CA ALA A 103 -2.23 -10.44 -4.10
C ALA A 103 -2.98 -10.21 -2.79
N THR A 104 -2.33 -10.58 -1.69
CA THR A 104 -2.84 -10.25 -0.36
C THR A 104 -2.48 -8.81 -0.03
N LEU A 105 -3.47 -8.01 0.37
CA LEU A 105 -3.28 -6.63 0.78
C LEU A 105 -3.11 -6.56 2.30
N TRP A 106 -1.94 -6.12 2.74
CA TRP A 106 -1.61 -5.94 4.17
C TRP A 106 -1.83 -4.48 4.55
N THR A 107 -2.63 -4.25 5.58
CA THR A 107 -3.02 -2.88 5.96
C THR A 107 -3.38 -2.79 7.44
N GLN A 108 -3.21 -1.60 8.04
CA GLN A 108 -3.80 -1.27 9.34
C GLN A 108 -4.88 -0.19 9.22
N ASP A 109 -5.33 0.12 8.00
CA ASP A 109 -6.39 1.09 7.75
C ASP A 109 -7.75 0.40 7.86
N GLU A 110 -8.62 0.91 8.74
CA GLU A 110 -9.94 0.35 8.97
C GLU A 110 -10.85 0.38 7.74
N ASP A 111 -10.58 1.25 6.77
CA ASP A 111 -11.36 1.31 5.53
C ASP A 111 -11.32 -0.01 4.76
N PHE A 112 -10.28 -0.82 4.97
CA PHE A 112 -10.13 -2.12 4.33
C PHE A 112 -10.63 -3.29 5.18
N LYS A 113 -11.02 -3.02 6.42
CA LYS A 113 -11.41 -4.09 7.34
C LYS A 113 -12.56 -4.91 6.77
N SER A 114 -12.44 -6.23 6.86
CA SER A 114 -13.46 -7.20 6.42
C SER A 114 -13.64 -7.31 4.91
N LEU A 115 -12.78 -6.68 4.11
CA LEU A 115 -12.83 -6.85 2.65
C LEU A 115 -12.07 -8.11 2.23
N ALA A 116 -12.56 -8.77 1.17
CA ALA A 116 -11.93 -9.99 0.66
C ALA A 116 -10.52 -9.69 0.15
N GLY A 117 -9.57 -10.60 0.44
CA GLY A 117 -8.17 -10.47 0.00
C GLY A 117 -7.33 -9.56 0.87
N VAL A 118 -7.86 -9.10 1.99
CA VAL A 118 -7.19 -8.15 2.89
C VAL A 118 -6.74 -8.87 4.17
N ARG A 119 -5.49 -8.62 4.54
CA ARG A 119 -4.96 -8.98 5.85
C ARG A 119 -4.87 -7.72 6.69
N TYR A 120 -5.90 -7.50 7.48
CA TYR A 120 -6.03 -6.33 8.34
C TYR A 120 -5.29 -6.56 9.66
N ILE A 121 -4.41 -5.61 10.01
CA ILE A 121 -3.66 -5.63 11.26
C ILE A 121 -4.15 -4.44 12.11
N PRO A 122 -4.83 -4.68 13.24
CA PRO A 122 -5.31 -3.57 14.06
C PRO A 122 -4.16 -2.70 14.56
N LYS A 123 -4.37 -1.40 14.57
CA LYS A 123 -3.41 -0.46 15.18
C LYS A 123 -3.26 -0.76 16.67
N ARG A 124 -2.04 -0.62 17.14
CA ARG A 124 -1.72 -0.84 18.57
C ARG A 124 -1.50 0.47 19.30
#